data_b39062d5e9d5bde8da074c1a7ef4a065
#
_entry.id   b39062d5e9d5bde8da074c1a7ef4a065
#
_cell.length_a   1.000
_cell.length_b   1.000
_cell.length_c   1.000
_cell.angle_alpha   90.00
_cell.angle_beta   90.00
_cell.angle_gamma   90.00
#
_symmetry.space_group_name_H-M   'P 1'
#
loop_
_entity.id
_entity.type
_entity.pdbx_description
1 polymer ?
#
loop_
_entity_poly.entity_id
_entity_poly.type
_entity_poly.pdbx_seq_one_letter_code
_entity_poly.pdbx_strand_id
1 'polypeptide(L)'
;MKRKIIQQLKLWKDNPARKPLILLGARQVGKTWVMKHFGLTEFENVAYINCDVEPLAKELFAADYNIPRILLALQAITGTKIEAGKTLIVFDELQEVERGLHSLKYFQENAPEYYVMAAGSLLGITLGKGQSFPVGKVNVMHLYPMDFEEFLMAAGETDLCDLLRQPDWEILKILSLKYVDLLRQYYYVGGMPEVVDCFFQNQNLQEVRDKQTEILDAYRRDISKHTTPTESIRIGQVLQSLPSQLAKENKKFIYNVLKKGARSTEYELAIQWLMDAGLVHKVSRIKELQMPVKFYEDLGAFKLFLLDCGLLGCMTEAPASQMLVGDNVFKEFKGAFTEQFVLQQLVAQGFSPYYWSSDKTPAEIDFVVQTEHRVIPVEVKAEKNARARSMSEYIKNHPDYQLRGLRISMMGYQDQEWMENIPLFAITKFFG
;
A
#
# COMPACT_ATOMS: atom_id res chain seq x y z
N MET A 1 10.70 5.72 -13.59
CA MET A 1 9.83 6.58 -12.72
C MET A 1 10.51 6.85 -11.37
N LYS A 2 10.30 8.01 -10.74
CA LYS A 2 10.84 8.29 -9.40
C LYS A 2 9.97 7.59 -8.34
N ARG A 3 10.61 6.99 -7.30
CA ARG A 3 9.92 6.35 -6.17
C ARG A 3 10.48 6.92 -4.87
N LYS A 4 9.60 7.32 -3.96
CA LYS A 4 9.98 7.92 -2.66
C LYS A 4 10.80 6.98 -1.78
N ILE A 5 10.55 5.67 -1.87
CA ILE A 5 11.26 4.65 -1.10
C ILE A 5 12.79 4.68 -1.33
N ILE A 6 13.27 5.21 -2.45
CA ILE A 6 14.71 5.33 -2.73
C ILE A 6 15.42 6.15 -1.65
N GLN A 7 14.76 7.17 -1.07
CA GLN A 7 15.34 7.94 0.04
C GLN A 7 15.47 7.09 1.31
N GLN A 8 14.47 6.27 1.61
CA GLN A 8 14.53 5.34 2.76
C GLN A 8 15.61 4.28 2.56
N LEU A 9 15.78 3.80 1.32
CA LEU A 9 16.85 2.86 0.99
C LEU A 9 18.24 3.48 1.14
N LYS A 10 18.43 4.77 0.83
CA LYS A 10 19.68 5.50 1.10
C LYS A 10 19.95 5.58 2.60
N LEU A 11 18.95 5.93 3.41
CA LEU A 11 19.08 5.94 4.86
C LEU A 11 19.43 4.55 5.43
N TRP A 12 18.84 3.47 4.87
CA TRP A 12 19.22 2.11 5.23
C TRP A 12 20.68 1.80 4.85
N LYS A 13 21.11 2.17 3.64
CA LYS A 13 22.48 1.96 3.17
C LYS A 13 23.49 2.63 4.09
N ASP A 14 23.21 3.87 4.51
CA ASP A 14 24.13 4.69 5.32
C ASP A 14 24.10 4.33 6.82
N ASN A 15 23.15 3.51 7.26
CA ASN A 15 23.04 3.09 8.66
C ASN A 15 24.11 2.03 8.99
N PRO A 16 25.06 2.32 9.91
CA PRO A 16 26.10 1.35 10.31
C PRO A 16 25.54 0.11 11.00
N ALA A 17 24.34 0.20 11.59
CA ALA A 17 23.64 -0.93 12.23
C ALA A 17 22.64 -1.61 11.28
N ARG A 18 22.74 -1.39 9.96
CA ARG A 18 21.87 -2.01 8.96
C ARG A 18 21.94 -3.53 9.02
N LYS A 19 20.85 -4.14 8.67
CA LYS A 19 20.70 -5.59 8.49
C LYS A 19 20.31 -5.88 7.05
N PRO A 20 20.43 -7.13 6.56
CA PRO A 20 19.83 -7.50 5.29
C PRO A 20 18.39 -6.98 5.20
N LEU A 21 18.02 -6.39 4.06
CA LEU A 21 16.73 -5.75 3.88
C LEU A 21 15.77 -6.68 3.14
N ILE A 22 14.57 -6.84 3.69
CA ILE A 22 13.45 -7.47 2.98
C ILE A 22 12.50 -6.38 2.49
N LEU A 23 12.26 -6.34 1.19
CA LEU A 23 11.30 -5.44 0.55
C LEU A 23 9.99 -6.20 0.32
N LEU A 24 9.00 -5.94 1.17
CA LEU A 24 7.64 -6.49 1.06
C LEU A 24 6.75 -5.62 0.18
N GLY A 25 5.70 -6.21 -0.36
CA GLY A 25 4.69 -5.51 -1.15
C GLY A 25 4.00 -6.44 -2.13
N ALA A 26 2.81 -6.09 -2.58
CA ALA A 26 2.05 -6.85 -3.54
C ALA A 26 2.84 -7.11 -4.85
N ARG A 27 2.37 -8.07 -5.63
CA ARG A 27 2.93 -8.28 -6.98
C ARG A 27 2.72 -7.05 -7.84
N GLN A 28 3.70 -6.74 -8.71
CA GLN A 28 3.66 -5.64 -9.70
C GLN A 28 3.69 -4.21 -9.12
N VAL A 29 3.98 -4.02 -7.82
CA VAL A 29 4.22 -2.68 -7.25
C VAL A 29 5.61 -2.12 -7.56
N GLY A 30 6.45 -2.85 -8.31
CA GLY A 30 7.75 -2.40 -8.80
C GLY A 30 8.96 -2.78 -7.92
N LYS A 31 8.88 -3.81 -7.07
CA LYS A 31 9.99 -4.25 -6.20
C LYS A 31 11.30 -4.50 -6.95
N THR A 32 11.24 -5.35 -7.99
CA THR A 32 12.40 -5.68 -8.84
C THR A 32 13.03 -4.43 -9.45
N TRP A 33 12.21 -3.51 -9.97
CA TRP A 33 12.69 -2.26 -10.54
C TRP A 33 13.37 -1.38 -9.48
N VAL A 34 12.78 -1.23 -8.31
CA VAL A 34 13.35 -0.44 -7.20
C VAL A 34 14.70 -1.00 -6.78
N MET A 35 14.84 -2.31 -6.58
CA MET A 35 16.08 -2.94 -6.16
C MET A 35 17.18 -2.78 -7.21
N LYS A 36 16.86 -3.04 -8.49
CA LYS A 36 17.81 -2.86 -9.60
C LYS A 36 18.22 -1.39 -9.77
N HIS A 37 17.26 -0.47 -9.75
CA HIS A 37 17.54 0.95 -9.89
C HIS A 37 18.41 1.47 -8.75
N PHE A 38 18.06 1.12 -7.49
CA PHE A 38 18.83 1.48 -6.31
C PHE A 38 20.26 0.91 -6.39
N GLY A 39 20.41 -0.35 -6.81
CA GLY A 39 21.70 -0.98 -6.98
C GLY A 39 22.57 -0.25 -8.02
N LEU A 40 22.00 0.05 -9.20
CA LEU A 40 22.70 0.72 -10.29
C LEU A 40 23.08 2.17 -9.99
N THR A 41 22.33 2.85 -9.11
CA THR A 41 22.59 4.27 -8.79
C THR A 41 23.47 4.48 -7.57
N GLU A 42 23.48 3.51 -6.63
CA GLU A 42 24.11 3.68 -5.33
C GLU A 42 25.29 2.75 -5.06
N PHE A 43 25.56 1.77 -5.94
CA PHE A 43 26.65 0.79 -5.79
C PHE A 43 27.48 0.70 -7.07
N GLU A 44 28.73 0.23 -6.92
CA GLU A 44 29.61 -0.02 -8.06
C GLU A 44 29.16 -1.25 -8.87
N ASN A 45 28.61 -2.27 -8.17
CA ASN A 45 28.15 -3.52 -8.76
C ASN A 45 26.82 -3.99 -8.18
N VAL A 46 26.07 -4.76 -8.95
CA VAL A 46 24.82 -5.41 -8.52
C VAL A 46 24.86 -6.89 -8.88
N ALA A 47 24.89 -7.76 -7.88
CA ALA A 47 24.76 -9.20 -8.05
C ALA A 47 23.26 -9.57 -7.88
N TYR A 48 22.55 -9.61 -9.00
CA TYR A 48 21.10 -9.88 -9.02
C TYR A 48 20.81 -11.33 -9.40
N ILE A 49 19.99 -12.01 -8.59
CA ILE A 49 19.48 -13.35 -8.86
C ILE A 49 17.97 -13.38 -8.67
N ASN A 50 17.26 -13.94 -9.66
CA ASN A 50 15.83 -14.27 -9.55
C ASN A 50 15.70 -15.73 -9.15
N CYS A 51 15.25 -15.98 -7.91
CA CYS A 51 15.18 -17.31 -7.30
C CYS A 51 14.05 -18.18 -7.89
N ASP A 52 13.06 -17.60 -8.59
CA ASP A 52 12.02 -18.37 -9.29
C ASP A 52 12.54 -18.97 -10.60
N VAL A 53 13.39 -18.24 -11.31
CA VAL A 53 13.86 -18.58 -12.65
C VAL A 53 15.22 -19.29 -12.65
N GLU A 54 16.12 -18.95 -11.71
CA GLU A 54 17.47 -19.49 -11.66
C GLU A 54 17.53 -20.86 -10.96
N PRO A 55 17.76 -21.96 -11.69
CA PRO A 55 17.76 -23.29 -11.11
C PRO A 55 18.81 -23.50 -10.01
N LEU A 56 20.00 -22.86 -10.18
CA LEU A 56 21.10 -22.98 -9.23
C LEU A 56 20.82 -22.26 -7.91
N ALA A 57 19.87 -21.34 -7.88
CA ALA A 57 19.48 -20.65 -6.65
C ALA A 57 18.97 -21.62 -5.58
N LYS A 58 18.22 -22.66 -5.97
CA LYS A 58 17.70 -23.68 -5.05
C LYS A 58 18.82 -24.53 -4.45
N GLU A 59 19.81 -24.90 -5.26
CA GLU A 59 20.97 -25.68 -4.81
C GLU A 59 21.92 -24.87 -3.94
N LEU A 60 22.03 -23.56 -4.20
CA LEU A 60 22.90 -22.64 -3.49
C LEU A 60 22.69 -22.67 -1.98
N PHE A 61 21.43 -22.70 -1.54
CA PHE A 61 21.06 -22.67 -0.13
C PHE A 61 20.73 -24.05 0.46
N ALA A 62 20.62 -25.10 -0.38
CA ALA A 62 20.23 -26.42 0.06
C ALA A 62 21.30 -27.10 0.93
N ALA A 63 22.59 -26.91 0.61
CA ALA A 63 23.68 -27.61 1.25
C ALA A 63 23.98 -27.08 2.67
N ASP A 64 24.28 -25.79 2.82
CA ASP A 64 24.56 -25.14 4.09
C ASP A 64 24.44 -23.61 4.00
N TYR A 65 24.83 -22.91 5.08
CA TYR A 65 24.86 -21.45 5.17
C TYR A 65 26.30 -20.90 5.21
N ASN A 66 27.25 -21.56 4.52
CA ASN A 66 28.62 -21.07 4.41
C ASN A 66 28.67 -19.85 3.50
N ILE A 67 28.72 -18.65 4.07
CA ILE A 67 28.64 -17.38 3.33
C ILE A 67 29.76 -17.24 2.29
N PRO A 68 31.04 -17.52 2.59
CA PRO A 68 32.11 -17.47 1.57
C PRO A 68 31.81 -18.33 0.34
N ARG A 69 31.28 -19.53 0.53
CA ARG A 69 30.87 -20.42 -0.56
C ARG A 69 29.68 -19.87 -1.34
N ILE A 70 28.69 -19.34 -0.64
CA ILE A 70 27.52 -18.71 -1.25
C ILE A 70 27.96 -17.52 -2.12
N LEU A 71 28.84 -16.67 -1.60
CA LEU A 71 29.35 -15.51 -2.36
C LEU A 71 30.12 -15.92 -3.61
N LEU A 72 30.98 -16.96 -3.52
CA LEU A 72 31.70 -17.50 -4.67
C LEU A 72 30.76 -18.03 -5.76
N ALA A 73 29.74 -18.78 -5.33
CA ALA A 73 28.73 -19.33 -6.25
C ALA A 73 27.89 -18.20 -6.89
N LEU A 74 27.48 -17.18 -6.10
CA LEU A 74 26.78 -16.02 -6.63
C LEU A 74 27.60 -15.27 -7.67
N GLN A 75 28.91 -15.08 -7.45
CA GLN A 75 29.79 -14.45 -8.45
C GLN A 75 29.81 -15.26 -9.76
N ALA A 76 29.88 -16.60 -9.66
CA ALA A 76 29.87 -17.46 -10.84
C ALA A 76 28.54 -17.43 -11.59
N ILE A 77 27.41 -17.43 -10.87
CA ILE A 77 26.05 -17.41 -11.45
C ILE A 77 25.78 -16.05 -12.11
N THR A 78 26.09 -14.94 -11.40
CA THR A 78 25.73 -13.59 -11.86
C THR A 78 26.77 -12.98 -12.79
N GLY A 79 27.97 -13.56 -12.89
CA GLY A 79 29.09 -12.96 -13.61
C GLY A 79 29.60 -11.64 -13.00
N THR A 80 29.19 -11.33 -11.77
CA THR A 80 29.49 -10.06 -11.11
C THR A 80 30.46 -10.28 -9.96
N LYS A 81 31.55 -9.51 -9.93
CA LYS A 81 32.48 -9.53 -8.78
C LYS A 81 31.78 -8.95 -7.55
N ILE A 82 31.73 -9.72 -6.46
CA ILE A 82 31.10 -9.31 -5.21
C ILE A 82 32.18 -8.80 -4.25
N GLU A 83 32.18 -7.50 -3.98
CA GLU A 83 33.12 -6.83 -3.09
C GLU A 83 32.36 -6.22 -1.91
N ALA A 84 32.87 -6.45 -0.69
CA ALA A 84 32.33 -5.87 0.53
C ALA A 84 32.26 -4.34 0.42
N GLY A 85 31.16 -3.76 0.84
CA GLY A 85 30.91 -2.32 0.81
C GLY A 85 30.59 -1.71 -0.57
N LYS A 86 30.84 -2.44 -1.67
CA LYS A 86 30.71 -1.92 -3.04
C LYS A 86 29.59 -2.57 -3.87
N THR A 87 29.25 -3.80 -3.55
CA THR A 87 28.27 -4.59 -4.31
C THR A 87 26.97 -4.74 -3.52
N LEU A 88 25.86 -4.47 -4.20
CA LEU A 88 24.53 -4.86 -3.70
C LEU A 88 24.20 -6.28 -4.18
N ILE A 89 23.93 -7.18 -3.25
CA ILE A 89 23.43 -8.52 -3.51
C ILE A 89 21.90 -8.47 -3.47
N VAL A 90 21.24 -8.91 -4.53
CA VAL A 90 19.77 -8.88 -4.64
C VAL A 90 19.22 -10.27 -4.89
N PHE A 91 18.41 -10.76 -3.97
CA PHE A 91 17.63 -11.98 -4.09
C PHE A 91 16.17 -11.61 -4.39
N ASP A 92 15.74 -11.79 -5.62
CA ASP A 92 14.35 -11.57 -6.02
C ASP A 92 13.57 -12.89 -5.98
N GLU A 93 12.29 -12.85 -5.56
CA GLU A 93 11.40 -13.99 -5.32
C GLU A 93 12.03 -15.05 -4.38
N LEU A 94 12.66 -14.59 -3.29
CA LEU A 94 13.43 -15.44 -2.36
C LEU A 94 12.58 -16.54 -1.68
N GLN A 95 11.25 -16.39 -1.62
CA GLN A 95 10.34 -17.43 -1.10
C GLN A 95 10.32 -18.72 -1.93
N GLU A 96 10.76 -18.69 -3.18
CA GLU A 96 10.85 -19.86 -4.05
C GLU A 96 12.01 -20.80 -3.65
N VAL A 97 12.86 -20.37 -2.74
CA VAL A 97 13.99 -21.14 -2.22
C VAL A 97 13.75 -21.49 -0.75
N GLU A 98 13.61 -22.78 -0.47
CA GLU A 98 13.20 -23.32 0.85
C GLU A 98 13.98 -22.74 2.04
N ARG A 99 15.29 -22.53 1.91
CA ARG A 99 16.17 -22.02 2.98
C ARG A 99 16.63 -20.58 2.77
N GLY A 100 16.13 -19.92 1.71
CA GLY A 100 16.58 -18.60 1.28
C GLY A 100 16.38 -17.53 2.33
N LEU A 101 15.18 -17.42 2.90
CA LEU A 101 14.88 -16.44 3.96
C LEU A 101 15.76 -16.61 5.20
N HIS A 102 16.00 -17.87 5.60
CA HIS A 102 16.84 -18.16 6.76
C HIS A 102 18.31 -17.79 6.53
N SER A 103 18.79 -17.82 5.30
CA SER A 103 20.16 -17.45 4.95
C SER A 103 20.49 -15.99 5.30
N LEU A 104 19.49 -15.09 5.28
CA LEU A 104 19.68 -13.68 5.62
C LEU A 104 20.18 -13.48 7.04
N LYS A 105 19.83 -14.38 7.98
CA LYS A 105 20.39 -14.38 9.34
C LYS A 105 21.91 -14.55 9.31
N TYR A 106 22.39 -15.49 8.51
CA TYR A 106 23.83 -15.78 8.44
C TYR A 106 24.61 -14.69 7.72
N PHE A 107 24.01 -14.01 6.74
CA PHE A 107 24.59 -12.77 6.19
C PHE A 107 24.76 -11.71 7.28
N GLN A 108 23.75 -11.50 8.13
CA GLN A 108 23.84 -10.55 9.23
C GLN A 108 24.89 -10.92 10.27
N GLU A 109 25.04 -12.21 10.60
CA GLU A 109 25.91 -12.68 11.67
C GLU A 109 27.37 -12.85 11.25
N ASN A 110 27.60 -13.29 10.00
CA ASN A 110 28.92 -13.74 9.53
C ASN A 110 29.50 -12.87 8.40
N ALA A 111 28.72 -11.93 7.85
CA ALA A 111 29.15 -11.10 6.72
C ALA A 111 28.37 -9.75 6.69
N PRO A 112 28.32 -8.99 7.81
CA PRO A 112 27.55 -7.75 7.90
C PRO A 112 28.09 -6.63 7.00
N GLU A 113 29.31 -6.77 6.47
CA GLU A 113 29.94 -5.84 5.54
C GLU A 113 29.30 -5.87 4.15
N TYR A 114 28.57 -6.94 3.79
CA TYR A 114 27.87 -7.03 2.51
C TYR A 114 26.46 -6.40 2.59
N TYR A 115 26.08 -5.74 1.50
CA TYR A 115 24.72 -5.21 1.34
C TYR A 115 23.84 -6.26 0.69
N VAL A 116 22.81 -6.69 1.38
CA VAL A 116 21.88 -7.72 0.91
C VAL A 116 20.47 -7.19 0.93
N MET A 117 19.79 -7.26 -0.21
CA MET A 117 18.36 -7.02 -0.34
C MET A 117 17.65 -8.27 -0.84
N ALA A 118 16.49 -8.55 -0.28
CA ALA A 118 15.61 -9.62 -0.71
C ALA A 118 14.21 -9.09 -0.97
N ALA A 119 13.53 -9.64 -1.96
CA ALA A 119 12.12 -9.37 -2.21
C ALA A 119 11.37 -10.65 -2.60
N GLY A 120 10.05 -10.58 -2.47
CA GLY A 120 9.15 -11.58 -2.99
C GLY A 120 7.71 -11.13 -2.85
N SER A 121 6.90 -11.49 -3.84
CA SER A 121 5.51 -11.07 -3.92
C SER A 121 4.62 -11.76 -2.89
N LEU A 122 4.99 -12.95 -2.43
CA LEU A 122 4.24 -13.77 -1.47
C LEU A 122 5.03 -14.02 -0.18
N LEU A 123 6.06 -13.24 0.07
CA LEU A 123 6.86 -13.35 1.30
C LEU A 123 6.00 -13.18 2.56
N GLY A 124 5.01 -12.28 2.57
CA GLY A 124 4.08 -12.13 3.67
C GLY A 124 3.33 -13.43 3.99
N ILE A 125 2.84 -14.14 2.98
CA ILE A 125 2.14 -15.42 3.13
C ILE A 125 3.08 -16.52 3.63
N THR A 126 4.28 -16.59 3.09
CA THR A 126 5.30 -17.59 3.47
C THR A 126 5.68 -17.41 4.94
N LEU A 127 5.75 -16.18 5.43
CA LEU A 127 6.00 -15.84 6.83
C LEU A 127 4.88 -16.35 7.74
N GLY A 128 3.62 -16.35 7.29
CA GLY A 128 2.46 -16.89 8.02
C GLY A 128 2.41 -18.41 8.08
N LYS A 129 3.09 -19.14 7.17
CA LYS A 129 3.08 -20.61 7.08
C LYS A 129 4.17 -21.32 7.90
N GLY A 130 4.80 -20.67 8.88
CA GLY A 130 5.72 -21.31 9.82
C GLY A 130 7.13 -21.54 9.29
N GLN A 131 7.53 -20.97 8.18
CA GLN A 131 8.94 -20.88 7.81
C GLN A 131 9.68 -19.97 8.81
N SER A 132 10.88 -20.39 9.21
CA SER A 132 11.70 -19.65 10.18
C SER A 132 12.07 -18.27 9.65
N PHE A 133 11.30 -17.24 10.08
CA PHE A 133 11.64 -15.84 9.81
C PHE A 133 12.86 -15.43 10.64
N PRO A 134 13.85 -14.75 10.08
CA PRO A 134 15.03 -14.30 10.82
C PRO A 134 14.71 -13.08 11.71
N VAL A 135 13.88 -13.30 12.75
CA VAL A 135 13.43 -12.26 13.68
C VAL A 135 14.62 -11.50 14.26
N GLY A 136 14.57 -10.18 14.19
CA GLY A 136 15.61 -9.30 14.71
C GLY A 136 16.92 -9.28 13.91
N LYS A 137 17.04 -10.06 12.82
CA LYS A 137 18.24 -10.18 11.97
C LYS A 137 18.09 -9.52 10.59
N VAL A 138 16.91 -8.97 10.29
CA VAL A 138 16.62 -8.27 9.05
C VAL A 138 15.92 -6.95 9.31
N ASN A 139 16.06 -6.00 8.38
CA ASN A 139 15.20 -4.84 8.26
C ASN A 139 14.05 -5.18 7.29
N VAL A 140 12.90 -4.58 7.49
CA VAL A 140 11.73 -4.75 6.61
C VAL A 140 11.26 -3.39 6.15
N MET A 141 11.05 -3.25 4.85
CA MET A 141 10.39 -2.09 4.25
C MET A 141 9.22 -2.54 3.38
N HIS A 142 8.19 -1.72 3.30
CA HIS A 142 7.02 -1.98 2.49
C HIS A 142 7.01 -1.08 1.26
N LEU A 143 6.77 -1.67 0.10
CA LEU A 143 6.54 -0.97 -1.16
C LEU A 143 5.07 -1.09 -1.54
N TYR A 144 4.41 0.05 -1.60
CA TYR A 144 3.01 0.19 -1.99
C TYR A 144 2.89 0.62 -3.47
N PRO A 145 1.70 0.55 -4.09
CA PRO A 145 1.42 1.28 -5.31
C PRO A 145 1.85 2.74 -5.19
N MET A 146 2.11 3.39 -6.30
CA MET A 146 2.51 4.81 -6.32
C MET A 146 1.42 5.66 -5.66
N ASP A 147 1.83 6.54 -4.75
CA ASP A 147 0.93 7.54 -4.20
C ASP A 147 0.67 8.68 -5.22
N PHE A 148 -0.20 9.62 -4.88
CA PHE A 148 -0.57 10.69 -5.79
C PHE A 148 0.62 11.60 -6.14
N GLU A 149 1.54 11.85 -5.20
CA GLU A 149 2.74 12.63 -5.46
C GLU A 149 3.71 11.90 -6.41
N GLU A 150 3.90 10.59 -6.26
CA GLU A 150 4.67 9.76 -7.19
C GLU A 150 4.03 9.74 -8.59
N PHE A 151 2.69 9.77 -8.67
CA PHE A 151 1.95 9.90 -9.93
C PHE A 151 2.18 11.27 -10.59
N LEU A 152 2.14 12.37 -9.83
CA LEU A 152 2.49 13.71 -10.32
C LEU A 152 3.93 13.76 -10.85
N MET A 153 4.87 13.13 -10.14
CA MET A 153 6.26 13.02 -10.62
C MET A 153 6.36 12.22 -11.92
N ALA A 154 5.55 11.17 -12.09
CA ALA A 154 5.49 10.40 -13.32
C ALA A 154 4.86 11.19 -14.48
N ALA A 155 3.92 12.09 -14.19
CA ALA A 155 3.34 13.03 -15.13
C ALA A 155 4.31 14.16 -15.56
N GLY A 156 5.49 14.26 -14.93
CA GLY A 156 6.42 15.37 -15.16
C GLY A 156 6.08 16.66 -14.40
N GLU A 157 5.05 16.64 -13.54
CA GLU A 157 4.54 17.78 -12.79
C GLU A 157 5.31 17.99 -11.47
N THR A 158 6.64 18.17 -11.58
CA THR A 158 7.54 18.32 -10.41
C THR A 158 7.20 19.56 -9.58
N ASP A 159 6.87 20.68 -10.24
CA ASP A 159 6.55 21.93 -9.56
C ASP A 159 5.27 21.80 -8.72
N LEU A 160 4.29 21.01 -9.19
CA LEU A 160 3.09 20.72 -8.41
C LEU A 160 3.41 19.88 -7.18
N CYS A 161 4.35 18.93 -7.27
CA CYS A 161 4.81 18.16 -6.12
C CYS A 161 5.46 19.07 -5.06
N ASP A 162 6.32 19.98 -5.48
CA ASP A 162 7.03 20.89 -4.58
C ASP A 162 6.06 21.85 -3.87
N LEU A 163 5.02 22.32 -4.58
CA LEU A 163 3.93 23.10 -3.97
C LEU A 163 3.11 22.29 -2.95
N LEU A 164 2.94 20.98 -3.14
CA LEU A 164 2.27 20.15 -2.14
C LEU A 164 3.14 19.94 -0.89
N ARG A 165 4.47 19.87 -1.05
CA ARG A 165 5.41 19.71 0.07
C ARG A 165 5.52 20.95 0.94
N GLN A 166 5.42 22.13 0.33
CA GLN A 166 5.44 23.43 1.00
C GLN A 166 4.22 24.24 0.53
N PRO A 167 3.02 23.95 1.07
CA PRO A 167 1.79 24.48 0.52
C PRO A 167 1.66 25.98 0.75
N ASP A 168 1.55 26.70 -0.36
CA ASP A 168 0.92 28.02 -0.41
C ASP A 168 -0.55 27.82 -0.80
N TRP A 169 -1.45 27.94 0.17
CA TRP A 169 -2.87 27.64 -0.01
C TRP A 169 -3.56 28.54 -1.03
N GLU A 170 -3.09 29.77 -1.24
CA GLU A 170 -3.63 30.67 -2.27
C GLU A 170 -3.21 30.20 -3.67
N ILE A 171 -1.96 29.81 -3.85
CA ILE A 171 -1.48 29.24 -5.12
C ILE A 171 -2.18 27.90 -5.39
N LEU A 172 -2.31 27.04 -4.39
CA LEU A 172 -3.02 25.76 -4.53
C LEU A 172 -4.49 25.93 -4.91
N LYS A 173 -5.13 26.99 -4.41
CA LYS A 173 -6.50 27.36 -4.78
C LYS A 173 -6.59 27.78 -6.26
N ILE A 174 -5.65 28.56 -6.75
CA ILE A 174 -5.56 28.97 -8.17
C ILE A 174 -5.37 27.74 -9.07
N LEU A 175 -4.51 26.81 -8.67
CA LEU A 175 -4.18 25.59 -9.42
C LEU A 175 -5.14 24.43 -9.16
N SER A 176 -6.19 24.63 -8.37
CA SER A 176 -7.08 23.55 -7.91
C SER A 176 -7.70 22.72 -9.04
N LEU A 177 -8.07 23.35 -10.16
CA LEU A 177 -8.62 22.62 -11.32
C LEU A 177 -7.59 21.65 -11.91
N LYS A 178 -6.34 22.09 -12.06
CA LYS A 178 -5.27 21.23 -12.58
C LYS A 178 -5.03 20.03 -11.66
N TYR A 179 -4.97 20.23 -10.34
CA TYR A 179 -4.85 19.14 -9.38
C TYR A 179 -6.04 18.19 -9.41
N VAL A 180 -7.25 18.71 -9.54
CA VAL A 180 -8.47 17.90 -9.60
C VAL A 180 -8.50 17.04 -10.87
N ASP A 181 -8.07 17.56 -12.01
CA ASP A 181 -7.99 16.78 -13.25
C ASP A 181 -6.94 15.66 -13.15
N LEU A 182 -5.77 15.93 -12.56
CA LEU A 182 -4.75 14.90 -12.29
C LEU A 182 -5.23 13.87 -11.24
N LEU A 183 -5.99 14.30 -10.23
CA LEU A 183 -6.61 13.41 -9.26
C LEU A 183 -7.64 12.47 -9.89
N ARG A 184 -8.45 12.97 -10.84
CA ARG A 184 -9.39 12.15 -11.63
C ARG A 184 -8.65 11.11 -12.48
N GLN A 185 -7.54 11.52 -13.12
CA GLN A 185 -6.68 10.58 -13.85
C GLN A 185 -6.13 9.51 -12.89
N TYR A 186 -5.66 9.90 -11.71
CA TYR A 186 -5.19 8.94 -10.71
C TYR A 186 -6.29 7.97 -10.25
N TYR A 187 -7.52 8.43 -10.08
CA TYR A 187 -8.65 7.53 -9.74
C TYR A 187 -8.90 6.47 -10.82
N TYR A 188 -8.69 6.82 -12.08
CA TYR A 188 -8.85 5.89 -13.19
C TYR A 188 -7.65 4.97 -13.38
N VAL A 189 -6.45 5.53 -13.37
CA VAL A 189 -5.20 4.83 -13.63
C VAL A 189 -4.73 4.04 -12.41
N GLY A 190 -4.86 4.60 -11.21
CA GLY A 190 -4.28 4.07 -9.98
C GLY A 190 -2.80 4.35 -9.84
N GLY A 191 -2.19 3.65 -8.89
CA GLY A 191 -0.77 3.75 -8.56
C GLY A 191 0.06 2.54 -8.98
N MET A 192 -0.48 1.58 -9.75
CA MET A 192 0.32 0.44 -10.24
C MET A 192 1.33 0.92 -11.28
N PRO A 193 2.67 0.75 -11.04
CA PRO A 193 3.69 1.41 -11.86
C PRO A 193 3.59 1.12 -13.36
N GLU A 194 3.30 -0.12 -13.75
CA GLU A 194 3.15 -0.49 -15.17
C GLU A 194 1.95 0.18 -15.81
N VAL A 195 0.86 0.35 -15.07
CA VAL A 195 -0.35 1.05 -15.53
C VAL A 195 -0.10 2.55 -15.68
N VAL A 196 0.60 3.15 -14.70
CA VAL A 196 0.98 4.57 -14.73
C VAL A 196 1.90 4.86 -15.92
N ASP A 197 2.89 3.99 -16.15
CA ASP A 197 3.82 4.11 -17.29
C ASP A 197 3.08 4.00 -18.63
N CYS A 198 2.24 2.99 -18.79
CA CYS A 198 1.39 2.80 -19.97
C CYS A 198 0.53 4.04 -20.26
N PHE A 199 -0.10 4.61 -19.23
CA PHE A 199 -0.94 5.80 -19.37
C PHE A 199 -0.16 7.02 -19.88
N PHE A 200 0.99 7.33 -19.28
CA PHE A 200 1.76 8.51 -19.68
C PHE A 200 2.50 8.34 -21.01
N GLN A 201 2.85 7.11 -21.41
CA GLN A 201 3.46 6.85 -22.72
C GLN A 201 2.44 6.89 -23.85
N ASN A 202 1.28 6.26 -23.68
CA ASN A 202 0.35 5.97 -24.77
C ASN A 202 -0.91 6.85 -24.73
N GLN A 203 -1.28 7.39 -23.58
CA GLN A 203 -2.53 8.13 -23.32
C GLN A 203 -3.79 7.38 -23.79
N ASN A 204 -3.71 6.05 -23.80
CA ASN A 204 -4.79 5.16 -24.23
C ASN A 204 -5.50 4.55 -23.03
N LEU A 205 -6.76 4.96 -22.82
CA LEU A 205 -7.57 4.53 -21.68
C LEU A 205 -7.96 3.04 -21.76
N GLN A 206 -8.07 2.47 -22.96
CA GLN A 206 -8.35 1.05 -23.10
C GLN A 206 -7.14 0.21 -22.70
N GLU A 207 -5.95 0.57 -23.12
CA GLU A 207 -4.72 -0.12 -22.72
C GLU A 207 -4.50 -0.07 -21.21
N VAL A 208 -4.88 1.04 -20.55
CA VAL A 208 -4.89 1.14 -19.08
C VAL A 208 -5.77 0.06 -18.45
N ARG A 209 -7.01 -0.13 -18.95
CA ARG A 209 -7.92 -1.17 -18.47
C ARG A 209 -7.43 -2.58 -18.76
N ASP A 210 -6.85 -2.79 -19.92
CA ASP A 210 -6.26 -4.08 -20.30
C ASP A 210 -5.12 -4.44 -19.33
N LYS A 211 -4.23 -3.49 -19.01
CA LYS A 211 -3.16 -3.68 -18.03
C LYS A 211 -3.69 -3.94 -16.61
N GLN A 212 -4.69 -3.22 -16.17
CA GLN A 212 -5.33 -3.46 -14.87
C GLN A 212 -5.96 -4.85 -14.80
N THR A 213 -6.59 -5.30 -15.88
CA THR A 213 -7.17 -6.64 -16.01
C THR A 213 -6.08 -7.71 -15.93
N GLU A 214 -4.97 -7.54 -16.67
CA GLU A 214 -3.81 -8.44 -16.61
C GLU A 214 -3.28 -8.60 -15.18
N ILE A 215 -3.21 -7.50 -14.42
CA ILE A 215 -2.79 -7.49 -13.01
C ILE A 215 -3.75 -8.29 -12.13
N LEU A 216 -5.06 -8.02 -12.24
CA LEU A 216 -6.09 -8.73 -11.49
C LEU A 216 -6.10 -10.24 -11.81
N ASP A 217 -5.90 -10.60 -13.07
CA ASP A 217 -5.79 -11.99 -13.50
C ASP A 217 -4.51 -12.66 -12.98
N ALA A 218 -3.40 -11.92 -12.88
CA ALA A 218 -2.19 -12.41 -12.24
C ALA A 218 -2.45 -12.74 -10.76
N TYR A 219 -3.17 -11.87 -10.02
CA TYR A 219 -3.55 -12.15 -8.64
C TYR A 219 -4.44 -13.40 -8.50
N ARG A 220 -5.42 -13.59 -9.40
CA ARG A 220 -6.26 -14.79 -9.42
C ARG A 220 -5.45 -16.05 -9.66
N ARG A 221 -4.45 -16.01 -10.56
CA ARG A 221 -3.53 -17.14 -10.81
C ARG A 221 -2.67 -17.45 -9.60
N ASP A 222 -2.13 -16.42 -8.91
CA ASP A 222 -1.34 -16.61 -7.68
C ASP A 222 -2.18 -17.25 -6.57
N ILE A 223 -3.41 -16.79 -6.36
CA ILE A 223 -4.35 -17.41 -5.42
C ILE A 223 -4.49 -18.90 -5.72
N SER A 224 -4.75 -19.26 -6.98
CA SER A 224 -4.95 -20.65 -7.38
C SER A 224 -3.67 -21.51 -7.25
N LYS A 225 -2.48 -20.93 -7.51
CA LYS A 225 -1.18 -21.64 -7.45
C LYS A 225 -0.78 -21.96 -6.01
N HIS A 226 -1.09 -21.08 -5.05
CA HIS A 226 -0.52 -21.14 -3.69
C HIS A 226 -1.51 -21.52 -2.60
N THR A 227 -2.74 -21.92 -2.97
CA THR A 227 -3.81 -22.32 -2.04
C THR A 227 -4.51 -23.58 -2.49
N THR A 228 -5.24 -24.21 -1.58
CA THR A 228 -6.13 -25.33 -1.92
C THR A 228 -7.34 -24.83 -2.73
N PRO A 229 -8.03 -25.67 -3.50
CA PRO A 229 -9.24 -25.28 -4.24
C PRO A 229 -10.31 -24.60 -3.37
N THR A 230 -10.51 -25.06 -2.16
CA THR A 230 -11.49 -24.49 -1.22
C THR A 230 -11.07 -23.12 -0.74
N GLU A 231 -9.80 -22.93 -0.40
CA GLU A 231 -9.25 -21.63 0.01
C GLU A 231 -9.28 -20.63 -1.16
N SER A 232 -8.89 -21.07 -2.37
CA SER A 232 -8.93 -20.27 -3.59
C SER A 232 -10.32 -19.68 -3.85
N ILE A 233 -11.37 -20.53 -3.72
CA ILE A 233 -12.76 -20.08 -3.89
C ILE A 233 -13.11 -19.00 -2.85
N ARG A 234 -12.78 -19.24 -1.56
CA ARG A 234 -13.09 -18.27 -0.48
C ARG A 234 -12.35 -16.95 -0.64
N ILE A 235 -11.07 -16.99 -0.99
CA ILE A 235 -10.25 -15.80 -1.24
C ILE A 235 -10.83 -15.03 -2.43
N GLY A 236 -11.18 -15.75 -3.52
CA GLY A 236 -11.83 -15.16 -4.68
C GLY A 236 -13.16 -14.48 -4.34
N GLN A 237 -14.01 -15.12 -3.50
CA GLN A 237 -15.28 -14.53 -3.04
C GLN A 237 -15.06 -13.24 -2.25
N VAL A 238 -14.10 -13.21 -1.31
CA VAL A 238 -13.76 -11.99 -0.56
C VAL A 238 -13.32 -10.89 -1.52
N LEU A 239 -12.35 -11.17 -2.40
CA LEU A 239 -11.81 -10.18 -3.34
C LEU A 239 -12.91 -9.63 -4.26
N GLN A 240 -13.74 -10.48 -4.86
CA GLN A 240 -14.83 -10.08 -5.74
C GLN A 240 -15.93 -9.29 -5.04
N SER A 241 -16.11 -9.45 -3.73
CA SER A 241 -17.12 -8.72 -2.95
C SER A 241 -16.74 -7.28 -2.64
N LEU A 242 -15.46 -6.89 -2.73
CA LEU A 242 -14.98 -5.58 -2.31
C LEU A 242 -15.75 -4.42 -2.94
N PRO A 243 -16.00 -4.38 -4.25
CA PRO A 243 -16.76 -3.29 -4.85
C PRO A 243 -18.16 -3.13 -4.21
N SER A 244 -18.89 -4.24 -4.03
CA SER A 244 -20.23 -4.22 -3.45
C SER A 244 -20.24 -3.92 -1.94
N GLN A 245 -19.16 -4.27 -1.20
CA GLN A 245 -19.00 -3.91 0.20
C GLN A 245 -18.75 -2.40 0.37
N LEU A 246 -17.85 -1.85 -0.46
CA LEU A 246 -17.48 -0.44 -0.43
C LEU A 246 -18.57 0.51 -0.97
N ALA A 247 -19.46 0.03 -1.82
CA ALA A 247 -20.58 0.80 -2.34
C ALA A 247 -21.68 1.07 -1.32
N LYS A 248 -21.69 0.38 -0.18
CA LYS A 248 -22.69 0.58 0.87
C LYS A 248 -22.41 1.86 1.67
N GLU A 249 -23.47 2.45 2.21
CA GLU A 249 -23.39 3.61 3.08
C GLU A 249 -22.52 3.29 4.32
N ASN A 250 -22.78 2.16 4.96
CA ASN A 250 -21.92 1.58 5.99
C ASN A 250 -21.00 0.54 5.35
N LYS A 251 -19.75 0.87 5.14
CA LYS A 251 -18.73 0.03 4.47
C LYS A 251 -18.20 -1.10 5.36
N LYS A 252 -18.83 -1.38 6.49
CA LYS A 252 -18.50 -2.52 7.36
C LYS A 252 -18.57 -3.82 6.56
N PHE A 253 -17.56 -4.66 6.68
CA PHE A 253 -17.52 -5.93 5.98
C PHE A 253 -18.63 -6.88 6.49
N ILE A 254 -19.42 -7.40 5.57
CA ILE A 254 -20.58 -8.25 5.89
C ILE A 254 -20.40 -9.60 5.20
N TYR A 255 -20.20 -10.66 5.99
CA TYR A 255 -19.99 -12.02 5.50
C TYR A 255 -21.17 -12.55 4.68
N ASN A 256 -22.41 -12.21 5.03
CA ASN A 256 -23.62 -12.62 4.31
C ASN A 256 -23.67 -12.14 2.83
N VAL A 257 -22.84 -11.14 2.46
CA VAL A 257 -22.69 -10.72 1.06
C VAL A 257 -21.93 -11.74 0.24
N LEU A 258 -21.01 -12.48 0.86
CA LEU A 258 -20.24 -13.54 0.19
C LEU A 258 -21.11 -14.75 -0.13
N LYS A 259 -21.90 -15.16 0.85
CA LYS A 259 -22.83 -16.29 0.76
C LYS A 259 -23.85 -16.18 1.89
N LYS A 260 -25.12 -16.50 1.62
CA LYS A 260 -26.16 -16.54 2.65
C LYS A 260 -25.76 -17.50 3.78
N GLY A 261 -25.71 -16.99 5.02
CA GLY A 261 -25.30 -17.76 6.21
C GLY A 261 -23.78 -17.90 6.39
N ALA A 262 -22.96 -17.17 5.63
CA ALA A 262 -21.51 -17.19 5.80
C ALA A 262 -21.09 -16.69 7.19
N ARG A 263 -20.12 -17.38 7.81
CA ARG A 263 -19.59 -17.07 9.13
C ARG A 263 -18.15 -16.57 9.04
N SER A 264 -17.74 -15.75 10.02
CA SER A 264 -16.36 -15.22 10.09
C SER A 264 -15.30 -16.33 10.05
N THR A 265 -15.51 -17.41 10.80
CA THR A 265 -14.60 -18.56 10.89
C THR A 265 -14.30 -19.24 9.55
N GLU A 266 -15.18 -19.07 8.55
CA GLU A 266 -14.98 -19.65 7.22
C GLU A 266 -14.07 -18.81 6.33
N TYR A 267 -13.98 -17.48 6.58
CA TYR A 267 -13.32 -16.51 5.70
C TYR A 267 -12.14 -15.78 6.36
N GLU A 268 -11.90 -16.00 7.65
CA GLU A 268 -10.79 -15.34 8.35
C GLU A 268 -9.44 -15.61 7.69
N LEU A 269 -9.14 -16.87 7.36
CA LEU A 269 -7.92 -17.25 6.68
C LEU A 269 -7.85 -16.66 5.26
N ALA A 270 -8.99 -16.53 4.57
CA ALA A 270 -9.04 -15.93 3.25
C ALA A 270 -8.72 -14.42 3.30
N ILE A 271 -9.27 -13.72 4.30
CA ILE A 271 -8.97 -12.30 4.52
C ILE A 271 -7.50 -12.12 4.92
N GLN A 272 -6.99 -12.96 5.83
CA GLN A 272 -5.60 -12.92 6.25
C GLN A 272 -4.66 -13.15 5.05
N TRP A 273 -4.96 -14.13 4.19
CA TRP A 273 -4.18 -14.37 2.99
C TRP A 273 -4.11 -13.13 2.08
N LEU A 274 -5.24 -12.46 1.85
CA LEU A 274 -5.28 -11.24 1.04
C LEU A 274 -4.47 -10.09 1.67
N MET A 275 -4.50 -9.99 3.00
CA MET A 275 -3.69 -9.00 3.75
C MET A 275 -2.20 -9.31 3.63
N ASP A 276 -1.80 -10.56 3.82
CA ASP A 276 -0.41 -11.02 3.74
C ASP A 276 0.16 -10.89 2.32
N ALA A 277 -0.70 -11.08 1.30
CA ALA A 277 -0.36 -10.80 -0.10
C ALA A 277 -0.27 -9.31 -0.43
N GLY A 278 -0.70 -8.42 0.49
CA GLY A 278 -0.74 -6.98 0.29
C GLY A 278 -1.83 -6.52 -0.67
N LEU A 279 -2.84 -7.36 -0.95
CA LEU A 279 -3.92 -7.07 -1.90
C LEU A 279 -5.05 -6.26 -1.27
N VAL A 280 -5.22 -6.35 0.04
CA VAL A 280 -6.24 -5.62 0.79
C VAL A 280 -5.68 -4.99 2.05
N HIS A 281 -6.29 -3.90 2.46
CA HIS A 281 -6.07 -3.24 3.75
C HIS A 281 -7.29 -3.40 4.63
N LYS A 282 -7.09 -3.94 5.83
CA LYS A 282 -8.12 -4.05 6.86
C LYS A 282 -8.07 -2.81 7.74
N VAL A 283 -9.19 -2.11 7.85
CA VAL A 283 -9.38 -0.96 8.74
C VAL A 283 -10.32 -1.39 9.84
N SER A 284 -9.80 -1.59 11.04
CA SER A 284 -10.58 -2.05 12.20
C SER A 284 -11.38 -0.92 12.83
N ARG A 285 -12.53 -1.26 13.41
CA ARG A 285 -13.30 -0.33 14.24
C ARG A 285 -12.59 -0.11 15.57
N ILE A 286 -12.72 1.10 16.10
CA ILE A 286 -12.35 1.41 17.49
C ILE A 286 -13.58 1.94 18.25
N LYS A 287 -13.59 1.75 19.57
CA LYS A 287 -14.64 2.22 20.45
C LYS A 287 -14.41 3.63 20.97
N GLU A 288 -13.16 4.02 21.16
CA GLU A 288 -12.75 5.31 21.71
C GLU A 288 -11.58 5.91 20.91
N LEU A 289 -11.54 7.24 20.79
CA LEU A 289 -10.47 7.98 20.10
C LEU A 289 -9.40 8.45 21.10
N GLN A 290 -8.82 7.53 21.83
CA GLN A 290 -7.75 7.79 22.81
C GLN A 290 -6.46 7.04 22.46
N MET A 291 -5.32 7.57 22.90
CA MET A 291 -4.02 6.90 22.76
C MET A 291 -3.79 5.90 23.89
N PRO A 292 -3.21 4.74 23.62
CA PRO A 292 -2.95 4.17 22.30
C PRO A 292 -4.22 3.61 21.67
N VAL A 293 -4.54 4.04 20.45
CA VAL A 293 -5.80 3.70 19.76
C VAL A 293 -6.06 2.19 19.69
N LYS A 294 -5.00 1.40 19.57
CA LYS A 294 -5.08 -0.06 19.45
C LYS A 294 -5.73 -0.74 20.68
N PHE A 295 -5.69 -0.15 21.86
CA PHE A 295 -6.37 -0.70 23.04
C PHE A 295 -7.90 -0.69 22.91
N TYR A 296 -8.43 0.16 22.04
CA TYR A 296 -9.87 0.31 21.84
C TYR A 296 -10.37 -0.41 20.58
N GLU A 297 -9.52 -1.25 19.96
CA GLU A 297 -9.85 -2.00 18.75
C GLU A 297 -10.97 -3.00 18.99
N ASP A 298 -11.98 -2.97 18.12
CA ASP A 298 -13.03 -3.96 18.02
C ASP A 298 -12.73 -4.95 16.90
N LEU A 299 -12.23 -6.11 17.28
CA LEU A 299 -11.84 -7.16 16.33
C LEU A 299 -13.01 -7.73 15.51
N GLY A 300 -14.25 -7.54 15.97
CA GLY A 300 -15.46 -8.04 15.31
C GLY A 300 -16.01 -7.13 14.21
N ALA A 301 -15.45 -5.93 14.04
CA ALA A 301 -15.94 -4.96 13.07
C ALA A 301 -14.79 -4.30 12.31
N PHE A 302 -14.81 -4.39 10.98
CA PHE A 302 -13.78 -3.81 10.12
C PHE A 302 -14.34 -3.48 8.74
N LYS A 303 -13.60 -2.66 8.01
CA LYS A 303 -13.76 -2.40 6.57
C LYS A 303 -12.61 -3.06 5.83
N LEU A 304 -12.82 -3.49 4.58
CA LEU A 304 -11.77 -3.96 3.69
C LEU A 304 -11.70 -3.06 2.46
N PHE A 305 -10.49 -2.62 2.16
CA PHE A 305 -10.19 -1.80 0.99
C PHE A 305 -9.19 -2.54 0.10
N LEU A 306 -9.27 -2.29 -1.19
CA LEU A 306 -8.29 -2.82 -2.15
C LEU A 306 -6.96 -2.06 -2.02
N LEU A 307 -5.86 -2.64 -2.50
CA LEU A 307 -4.55 -1.98 -2.46
C LEU A 307 -4.47 -0.73 -3.36
N ASP A 308 -5.32 -0.64 -4.40
CA ASP A 308 -5.22 0.41 -5.42
C ASP A 308 -6.59 0.83 -5.96
N CYS A 309 -6.78 2.16 -6.12
CA CYS A 309 -8.04 2.72 -6.60
C CYS A 309 -8.29 2.45 -8.09
N GLY A 310 -7.27 2.40 -8.94
CA GLY A 310 -7.40 2.08 -10.35
C GLY A 310 -7.85 0.63 -10.57
N LEU A 311 -7.29 -0.31 -9.79
CA LEU A 311 -7.73 -1.71 -9.80
C LEU A 311 -9.17 -1.85 -9.29
N LEU A 312 -9.57 -1.08 -8.26
CA LEU A 312 -10.98 -1.03 -7.84
C LEU A 312 -11.87 -0.53 -8.98
N GLY A 313 -11.46 0.51 -9.71
CA GLY A 313 -12.14 1.03 -10.89
C GLY A 313 -12.31 -0.02 -12.00
N CYS A 314 -11.28 -0.85 -12.21
CA CYS A 314 -11.35 -1.97 -13.16
C CYS A 314 -12.35 -3.04 -12.68
N MET A 315 -12.31 -3.42 -11.40
CA MET A 315 -13.25 -4.41 -10.83
C MET A 315 -14.71 -3.95 -10.86
N THR A 316 -14.97 -2.65 -10.84
CA THR A 316 -16.33 -2.08 -10.94
C THR A 316 -16.76 -1.83 -12.37
N GLU A 317 -15.90 -2.11 -13.37
CA GLU A 317 -16.14 -1.79 -14.78
C GLU A 317 -16.52 -0.31 -15.01
N ALA A 318 -16.01 0.58 -14.13
CA ALA A 318 -16.32 2.00 -14.15
C ALA A 318 -15.85 2.65 -15.47
N PRO A 319 -16.76 3.24 -16.28
CA PRO A 319 -16.38 3.85 -17.56
C PRO A 319 -15.47 5.06 -17.39
N ALA A 320 -14.48 5.20 -18.28
CA ALA A 320 -13.56 6.33 -18.29
C ALA A 320 -14.27 7.68 -18.33
N SER A 321 -15.32 7.80 -19.13
CA SER A 321 -16.11 9.02 -19.25
C SER A 321 -16.75 9.47 -17.93
N GLN A 322 -17.11 8.51 -17.07
CA GLN A 322 -17.69 8.82 -15.76
C GLN A 322 -16.60 9.25 -14.77
N MET A 323 -15.42 8.66 -14.82
CA MET A 323 -14.33 8.96 -13.90
C MET A 323 -13.57 10.25 -14.25
N LEU A 324 -13.39 10.53 -15.55
CA LEU A 324 -12.56 11.64 -16.02
C LEU A 324 -13.34 12.93 -16.29
N VAL A 325 -14.60 12.84 -16.75
CA VAL A 325 -15.31 14.01 -17.31
C VAL A 325 -16.55 14.42 -16.48
N GLY A 326 -17.09 13.54 -15.63
CA GLY A 326 -18.42 13.77 -15.06
C GLY A 326 -18.44 14.42 -13.67
N ASP A 327 -19.10 15.57 -13.54
CA ASP A 327 -19.44 16.12 -12.21
C ASP A 327 -20.69 15.44 -11.58
N ASN A 328 -21.57 14.84 -12.37
CA ASN A 328 -22.89 14.39 -11.92
C ASN A 328 -23.15 12.87 -11.94
N VAL A 329 -22.42 12.09 -12.73
CA VAL A 329 -22.72 10.67 -12.96
C VAL A 329 -22.07 9.76 -11.91
N PHE A 330 -21.06 10.25 -11.22
CA PHE A 330 -20.25 9.48 -10.26
C PHE A 330 -20.72 9.61 -8.80
N LYS A 331 -21.92 10.17 -8.57
CA LYS A 331 -22.37 10.53 -7.20
C LYS A 331 -22.46 9.34 -6.25
N GLU A 332 -23.00 8.21 -6.68
CA GLU A 332 -23.23 7.05 -5.81
C GLU A 332 -21.94 6.33 -5.41
N PHE A 333 -20.94 6.26 -6.32
CA PHE A 333 -19.65 5.58 -6.06
C PHE A 333 -18.55 6.54 -5.61
N LYS A 334 -18.75 7.84 -5.74
CA LYS A 334 -17.76 8.88 -5.45
C LYS A 334 -17.21 8.79 -4.03
N GLY A 335 -18.06 8.50 -3.06
CA GLY A 335 -17.65 8.30 -1.67
C GLY A 335 -16.72 7.11 -1.48
N ALA A 336 -17.02 5.96 -2.10
CA ALA A 336 -16.21 4.75 -2.00
C ALA A 336 -14.81 4.95 -2.58
N PHE A 337 -14.71 5.55 -3.78
CA PHE A 337 -13.42 5.84 -4.41
C PHE A 337 -12.60 6.89 -3.66
N THR A 338 -13.26 7.89 -3.10
CA THR A 338 -12.58 8.94 -2.32
C THR A 338 -12.01 8.37 -1.02
N GLU A 339 -12.75 7.52 -0.30
CA GLU A 339 -12.21 6.83 0.88
C GLU A 339 -11.12 5.83 0.50
N GLN A 340 -11.27 5.08 -0.59
CA GLN A 340 -10.24 4.20 -1.12
C GLN A 340 -8.95 4.96 -1.43
N PHE A 341 -9.05 6.12 -2.07
CA PHE A 341 -7.91 7.01 -2.33
C PHE A 341 -7.26 7.49 -1.04
N VAL A 342 -8.04 8.03 -0.11
CA VAL A 342 -7.52 8.53 1.17
C VAL A 342 -6.79 7.42 1.93
N LEU A 343 -7.37 6.22 2.01
CA LEU A 343 -6.72 5.09 2.65
C LEU A 343 -5.39 4.74 1.97
N GLN A 344 -5.38 4.65 0.64
CA GLN A 344 -4.17 4.33 -0.13
C GLN A 344 -3.06 5.34 0.15
N GLN A 345 -3.39 6.65 0.23
CA GLN A 345 -2.41 7.68 0.57
C GLN A 345 -1.90 7.55 2.01
N LEU A 346 -2.78 7.26 2.98
CA LEU A 346 -2.39 7.06 4.40
C LEU A 346 -1.46 5.86 4.56
N VAL A 347 -1.80 4.74 3.93
CA VAL A 347 -0.99 3.51 3.99
C VAL A 347 0.37 3.71 3.30
N ALA A 348 0.42 4.39 2.16
CA ALA A 348 1.68 4.70 1.47
C ALA A 348 2.62 5.57 2.31
N GLN A 349 2.08 6.36 3.24
CA GLN A 349 2.84 7.15 4.23
C GLN A 349 3.18 6.36 5.50
N GLY A 350 2.83 5.08 5.59
CA GLY A 350 3.14 4.20 6.72
C GLY A 350 2.13 4.24 7.86
N PHE A 351 0.98 4.88 7.69
CA PHE A 351 -0.08 4.87 8.70
C PHE A 351 -0.93 3.60 8.63
N SER A 352 -1.44 3.18 9.80
CA SER A 352 -2.42 2.10 9.96
C SER A 352 -3.71 2.71 10.51
N PRO A 353 -4.60 3.22 9.66
CA PRO A 353 -5.81 3.89 10.12
C PRO A 353 -6.83 2.90 10.68
N TYR A 354 -7.65 3.41 11.59
CA TYR A 354 -8.85 2.79 12.13
C TYR A 354 -10.08 3.57 11.67
N TYR A 355 -11.28 3.14 12.02
CA TYR A 355 -12.50 3.94 11.92
C TYR A 355 -13.30 3.86 13.21
N TRP A 356 -14.18 4.83 13.43
CA TRP A 356 -15.09 4.82 14.55
C TRP A 356 -16.54 4.81 14.07
N SER A 357 -17.38 4.03 14.72
CA SER A 357 -18.83 4.08 14.52
C SER A 357 -19.57 3.86 15.85
N SER A 358 -20.69 4.57 16.02
CA SER A 358 -21.56 4.42 17.18
C SER A 358 -22.30 3.08 17.14
N ASP A 359 -22.49 2.47 18.32
CA ASP A 359 -23.36 1.29 18.46
C ASP A 359 -24.86 1.67 18.53
N LYS A 360 -25.16 2.96 18.77
CA LYS A 360 -26.54 3.42 19.07
C LYS A 360 -27.14 4.26 17.95
N THR A 361 -26.31 4.88 17.13
CA THR A 361 -26.71 5.81 16.07
C THR A 361 -25.96 5.49 14.77
N PRO A 362 -26.39 5.99 13.61
CA PRO A 362 -25.66 5.82 12.36
C PRO A 362 -24.40 6.71 12.26
N ALA A 363 -23.95 7.30 13.38
CA ALA A 363 -22.77 8.16 13.39
C ALA A 363 -21.49 7.35 13.13
N GLU A 364 -20.67 7.84 12.23
CA GLU A 364 -19.39 7.23 11.84
C GLU A 364 -18.35 8.33 11.60
N ILE A 365 -17.08 8.01 11.88
CA ILE A 365 -15.88 8.78 11.47
C ILE A 365 -15.09 7.87 10.52
N ASP A 366 -14.87 8.32 9.29
CA ASP A 366 -14.38 7.50 8.20
C ASP A 366 -13.02 6.87 8.49
N PHE A 367 -12.07 7.66 9.03
CA PHE A 367 -10.79 7.18 9.52
C PHE A 367 -10.39 7.82 10.84
N VAL A 368 -9.58 7.11 11.60
CA VAL A 368 -8.90 7.61 12.79
C VAL A 368 -7.43 7.27 12.66
N VAL A 369 -6.57 8.27 12.67
CA VAL A 369 -5.13 8.13 12.52
C VAL A 369 -4.46 8.49 13.83
N GLN A 370 -3.59 7.62 14.32
CA GLN A 370 -2.70 7.92 15.44
C GLN A 370 -1.34 8.34 14.91
N THR A 371 -0.90 9.51 15.33
CA THR A 371 0.50 9.95 15.17
C THR A 371 1.25 9.71 16.49
N GLU A 372 2.52 10.12 16.56
CA GLU A 372 3.31 10.03 17.80
C GLU A 372 2.70 10.82 18.97
N HIS A 373 2.02 11.93 18.65
CA HIS A 373 1.59 12.90 19.68
C HIS A 373 0.07 13.03 19.84
N ARG A 374 -0.72 12.58 18.87
CA ARG A 374 -2.17 12.82 18.87
C ARG A 374 -2.97 11.79 18.07
N VAL A 375 -4.25 11.71 18.38
CA VAL A 375 -5.26 11.01 17.58
C VAL A 375 -6.00 12.03 16.72
N ILE A 376 -6.14 11.73 15.44
CA ILE A 376 -6.76 12.62 14.44
C ILE A 376 -7.98 11.90 13.87
N PRO A 377 -9.21 12.33 14.20
CA PRO A 377 -10.40 11.90 13.49
C PRO A 377 -10.44 12.53 12.10
N VAL A 378 -10.66 11.70 11.09
CA VAL A 378 -10.62 12.09 9.67
C VAL A 378 -11.98 11.82 9.03
N GLU A 379 -12.56 12.87 8.47
CA GLU A 379 -13.80 12.80 7.69
C GLU A 379 -13.47 13.00 6.21
N VAL A 380 -13.95 12.11 5.36
CA VAL A 380 -13.70 12.14 3.91
C VAL A 380 -14.96 12.56 3.18
N LYS A 381 -14.87 13.59 2.35
CA LYS A 381 -16.02 14.09 1.59
C LYS A 381 -15.67 14.30 0.12
N ALA A 382 -16.43 13.63 -0.72
CA ALA A 382 -16.30 13.73 -2.17
C ALA A 382 -16.93 15.02 -2.75
N GLU A 383 -17.70 15.78 -1.97
CA GLU A 383 -18.45 16.96 -2.40
C GLU A 383 -17.95 18.26 -1.75
N LYS A 384 -18.31 19.41 -2.39
CA LYS A 384 -17.95 20.75 -1.90
C LYS A 384 -18.78 21.20 -0.70
N ASN A 385 -19.95 20.64 -0.43
CA ASN A 385 -20.91 21.11 0.61
C ASN A 385 -21.17 20.04 1.69
N ALA A 386 -20.13 19.49 2.28
CA ALA A 386 -20.28 18.40 3.22
C ALA A 386 -20.11 18.83 4.67
N ARG A 387 -21.04 18.44 5.53
CA ARG A 387 -20.98 18.65 6.97
C ARG A 387 -20.35 17.44 7.65
N ALA A 388 -19.42 17.64 8.58
CA ALA A 388 -18.79 16.61 9.40
C ALA A 388 -19.56 16.47 10.75
N ARG A 389 -20.85 16.08 10.69
CA ARG A 389 -21.73 16.06 11.87
C ARG A 389 -21.26 15.06 12.92
N SER A 390 -21.03 13.82 12.53
CA SER A 390 -20.61 12.75 13.45
C SER A 390 -19.31 13.10 14.17
N MET A 391 -18.33 13.60 13.44
CA MET A 391 -17.05 14.03 14.00
C MET A 391 -17.21 15.23 14.94
N SER A 392 -17.98 16.25 14.54
CA SER A 392 -18.28 17.42 15.39
C SER A 392 -18.97 17.03 16.68
N GLU A 393 -19.96 16.14 16.59
CA GLU A 393 -20.71 15.65 17.74
C GLU A 393 -19.83 14.82 18.68
N TYR A 394 -18.98 13.95 18.13
CA TYR A 394 -18.02 13.18 18.92
C TYR A 394 -17.05 14.09 19.68
N ILE A 395 -16.43 15.06 18.99
CA ILE A 395 -15.47 15.99 19.61
C ILE A 395 -16.14 16.79 20.75
N LYS A 396 -17.35 17.31 20.53
CA LYS A 396 -18.10 18.07 21.55
C LYS A 396 -18.46 17.23 22.76
N ASN A 397 -18.77 15.95 22.58
CA ASN A 397 -19.13 15.04 23.66
C ASN A 397 -17.90 14.52 24.44
N HIS A 398 -16.69 14.72 23.93
CA HIS A 398 -15.44 14.27 24.55
C HIS A 398 -14.41 15.42 24.64
N PRO A 399 -14.71 16.53 25.34
CA PRO A 399 -13.83 17.71 25.40
C PRO A 399 -12.47 17.38 26.02
N ASP A 400 -12.43 16.42 26.95
CA ASP A 400 -11.20 16.01 27.65
C ASP A 400 -10.17 15.32 26.72
N TYR A 401 -10.61 14.83 25.55
CA TYR A 401 -9.70 14.19 24.59
C TYR A 401 -8.89 15.20 23.74
N GLN A 402 -9.24 16.48 23.79
CA GLN A 402 -8.57 17.57 23.06
C GLN A 402 -8.39 17.26 21.56
N LEU A 403 -9.39 16.62 20.96
CA LEU A 403 -9.35 16.23 19.57
C LEU A 403 -9.52 17.44 18.64
N ARG A 404 -8.72 17.47 17.57
CA ARG A 404 -8.91 18.36 16.44
C ARG A 404 -9.14 17.53 15.19
N GLY A 405 -10.26 17.75 14.52
CA GLY A 405 -10.66 16.97 13.35
C GLY A 405 -9.91 17.36 12.09
N LEU A 406 -9.81 16.44 11.16
CA LEU A 406 -9.36 16.67 9.79
C LEU A 406 -10.47 16.31 8.82
N ARG A 407 -10.89 17.25 7.98
CA ARG A 407 -11.76 16.95 6.84
C ARG A 407 -10.94 17.01 5.56
N ILE A 408 -11.03 15.93 4.79
CA ILE A 408 -10.38 15.81 3.48
C ILE A 408 -11.48 15.86 2.43
N SER A 409 -11.50 16.90 1.58
CA SER A 409 -12.62 17.15 0.67
C SER A 409 -12.21 17.83 -0.62
N MET A 410 -13.16 18.01 -1.53
CA MET A 410 -12.98 18.82 -2.75
C MET A 410 -12.99 20.34 -2.49
N MET A 411 -13.13 20.76 -1.23
CA MET A 411 -13.03 22.18 -0.84
C MET A 411 -11.57 22.61 -0.73
N GLY A 412 -11.32 23.91 -0.89
CA GLY A 412 -10.02 24.52 -0.57
C GLY A 412 -9.68 24.41 0.92
N TYR A 413 -8.45 24.77 1.26
CA TYR A 413 -8.00 24.80 2.65
C TYR A 413 -8.87 25.74 3.51
N GLN A 414 -9.22 25.27 4.70
CA GLN A 414 -9.93 26.05 5.73
C GLN A 414 -9.43 25.60 7.10
N ASP A 415 -9.07 26.55 7.92
CA ASP A 415 -8.74 26.36 9.32
C ASP A 415 -9.91 26.84 10.20
N GLN A 416 -10.44 25.91 11.00
CA GLN A 416 -11.48 26.17 11.99
C GLN A 416 -10.96 25.73 13.36
N GLU A 417 -11.47 26.32 14.43
CA GLU A 417 -11.01 26.04 15.79
C GLU A 417 -10.95 24.51 16.13
N TRP A 418 -11.96 23.76 15.72
CA TRP A 418 -12.09 22.33 16.04
C TRP A 418 -11.69 21.39 14.91
N MET A 419 -11.49 21.91 13.68
CA MET A 419 -11.26 21.10 12.48
C MET A 419 -10.47 21.87 11.41
N GLU A 420 -9.56 21.20 10.75
CA GLU A 420 -8.99 21.65 9.48
C GLU A 420 -9.68 20.97 8.30
N ASN A 421 -9.84 21.71 7.18
CA ASN A 421 -10.18 21.13 5.89
C ASN A 421 -9.00 21.26 4.95
N ILE A 422 -8.58 20.13 4.38
CA ILE A 422 -7.57 20.11 3.33
C ILE A 422 -8.17 19.58 2.01
N PRO A 423 -7.69 20.10 0.86
CA PRO A 423 -8.06 19.55 -0.42
C PRO A 423 -7.61 18.07 -0.55
N LEU A 424 -8.40 17.23 -1.20
CA LEU A 424 -8.09 15.81 -1.43
C LEU A 424 -6.69 15.59 -2.01
N PHE A 425 -6.30 16.42 -2.98
CA PHE A 425 -4.99 16.31 -3.62
C PHE A 425 -3.80 16.69 -2.71
N ALA A 426 -4.07 17.35 -1.57
CA ALA A 426 -3.03 17.79 -0.63
C ALA A 426 -2.87 16.87 0.60
N ILE A 427 -3.48 15.69 0.60
CA ILE A 427 -3.46 14.76 1.75
C ILE A 427 -2.05 14.35 2.17
N THR A 428 -1.12 14.22 1.22
CA THR A 428 0.25 13.78 1.49
C THR A 428 1.01 14.75 2.40
N LYS A 429 0.66 16.02 2.39
CA LYS A 429 1.32 17.03 3.22
C LYS A 429 0.93 16.99 4.69
N PHE A 430 -0.31 16.61 4.99
CA PHE A 430 -0.81 16.71 6.36
C PHE A 430 -0.17 15.70 7.32
N PHE A 431 0.19 14.54 6.81
CA PHE A 431 0.75 13.44 7.59
C PHE A 431 2.26 13.24 7.34
N GLY A 432 2.85 13.96 6.37
CA GLY A 432 4.25 13.86 5.97
C GLY A 432 5.20 14.75 6.76
#